data_891fe9b2d9cc171f1b5bd6290f3b9cfe
#
_entry.id   891fe9b2d9cc171f1b5bd6290f3b9cfe
#
_cell.length_a   1.000
_cell.length_b   1.000
_cell.length_c   1.000
_cell.angle_alpha   90.00
_cell.angle_beta   90.00
_cell.angle_gamma   90.00
#
_symmetry.space_group_name_H-M   'P 1'
#
loop_
_entity.id
_entity.type
_entity.pdbx_description
1 polymer ?
#
loop_
_entity_poly.entity_id
_entity_poly.type
_entity_poly.pdbx_seq_one_letter_code
_entity_poly.pdbx_strand_id
1 'polypeptide(L)'
;MKHLFFSLLALVALAANPTFAQELALGEPSPMTAAPLLATDGSQLTLSSLAKDNGLLVIFSCNTCPFVVGNGTKTEGWEGRYNGIADMAESLDIGMVLVNSNQAKRDGDDSLPEMKKRAMDMEYKAPYVVDDGSKLANALGARTTPHVYLFNSGMELAYRGSIDDNVNRAGEVKERYLELAMTRMAEGKKIKTAETKAVGCSIKREKKQ
;
A
#
# COMPACT_ATOMS: atom_id res chain seq x y z
N MET A 1 -13.68 -25.62 -65.78
CA MET A 1 -12.69 -25.83 -64.69
C MET A 1 -12.93 -24.70 -63.68
N LYS A 2 -13.56 -25.04 -62.53
CA LYS A 2 -13.90 -24.08 -61.47
C LYS A 2 -12.83 -24.22 -60.36
N HIS A 3 -12.02 -23.20 -60.14
CA HIS A 3 -11.08 -23.15 -59.04
C HIS A 3 -11.76 -22.64 -57.77
N LEU A 4 -11.92 -23.54 -56.79
CA LEU A 4 -12.34 -23.18 -55.43
C LEU A 4 -11.13 -22.65 -54.64
N PHE A 5 -11.16 -21.37 -54.27
CA PHE A 5 -10.21 -20.81 -53.31
C PHE A 5 -10.77 -21.06 -51.89
N PHE A 6 -10.11 -21.94 -51.14
CA PHE A 6 -10.31 -22.08 -49.71
C PHE A 6 -9.51 -20.99 -48.97
N SER A 7 -10.19 -19.97 -48.45
CA SER A 7 -9.59 -19.00 -47.53
C SER A 7 -9.49 -19.62 -46.12
N LEU A 8 -8.27 -19.91 -45.69
CA LEU A 8 -7.97 -20.38 -44.33
C LEU A 8 -7.93 -19.17 -43.41
N LEU A 9 -9.01 -18.97 -42.62
CA LEU A 9 -9.06 -17.92 -41.60
C LEU A 9 -8.28 -18.41 -40.37
N ALA A 10 -7.07 -17.93 -40.15
CA ALA A 10 -6.27 -18.23 -38.97
C ALA A 10 -6.82 -17.43 -37.77
N LEU A 11 -7.48 -18.13 -36.84
CA LEU A 11 -7.95 -17.57 -35.57
C LEU A 11 -6.75 -17.43 -34.64
N VAL A 12 -6.22 -16.21 -34.51
CA VAL A 12 -5.18 -15.89 -33.51
C VAL A 12 -5.85 -15.76 -32.15
N ALA A 13 -5.77 -16.81 -31.33
CA ALA A 13 -6.17 -16.76 -29.93
C ALA A 13 -5.15 -15.89 -29.16
N LEU A 14 -5.54 -14.66 -28.80
CA LEU A 14 -4.81 -13.86 -27.83
C LEU A 14 -4.93 -14.56 -26.47
N ALA A 15 -3.87 -15.22 -26.04
CA ALA A 15 -3.74 -15.68 -24.67
C ALA A 15 -3.63 -14.45 -23.76
N ALA A 16 -4.70 -14.12 -23.02
CA ALA A 16 -4.67 -13.10 -21.98
C ALA A 16 -3.83 -13.64 -20.81
N ASN A 17 -2.55 -13.32 -20.79
CA ASN A 17 -1.74 -13.50 -19.59
C ASN A 17 -2.37 -12.67 -18.46
N PRO A 18 -2.48 -13.20 -17.22
CA PRO A 18 -2.92 -12.41 -16.09
C PRO A 18 -1.84 -11.34 -15.82
N THR A 19 -2.03 -10.16 -16.40
CA THR A 19 -1.23 -8.98 -16.09
C THR A 19 -1.59 -8.58 -14.67
N PHE A 20 -0.64 -8.73 -13.74
CA PHE A 20 -0.72 -7.95 -12.49
C PHE A 20 -0.88 -6.49 -12.88
N ALA A 21 -1.82 -5.80 -12.23
CA ALA A 21 -2.00 -4.38 -12.49
C ALA A 21 -0.63 -3.68 -12.35
N GLN A 22 -0.33 -2.83 -13.34
CA GLN A 22 0.88 -2.02 -13.30
C GLN A 22 0.81 -1.13 -12.06
N GLU A 23 1.93 -0.96 -11.35
CA GLU A 23 1.98 -0.03 -10.22
C GLU A 23 1.67 1.39 -10.70
N LEU A 24 0.85 2.11 -9.91
CA LEU A 24 0.47 3.49 -10.21
C LEU A 24 1.72 4.33 -10.45
N ALA A 25 1.79 5.05 -11.57
CA ALA A 25 2.95 5.86 -11.89
C ALA A 25 3.00 7.15 -11.06
N LEU A 26 4.20 7.70 -10.86
CA LEU A 26 4.37 8.99 -10.20
C LEU A 26 3.63 10.09 -10.99
N GLY A 27 2.93 10.96 -10.28
CA GLY A 27 2.09 12.02 -10.84
C GLY A 27 0.68 11.58 -11.25
N GLU A 28 0.39 10.28 -11.25
CA GLU A 28 -0.96 9.80 -11.54
C GLU A 28 -1.90 10.02 -10.34
N PRO A 29 -3.18 10.34 -10.58
CA PRO A 29 -4.16 10.53 -9.52
C PRO A 29 -4.47 9.20 -8.81
N SER A 30 -4.70 9.27 -7.49
CA SER A 30 -5.11 8.10 -6.70
C SER A 30 -6.45 7.56 -7.19
N PRO A 31 -6.53 6.27 -7.55
CA PRO A 31 -7.81 5.64 -7.83
C PRO A 31 -8.60 5.41 -6.52
N MET A 32 -9.91 5.17 -6.65
CA MET A 32 -10.78 4.75 -5.55
C MET A 32 -10.84 5.69 -4.33
N THR A 33 -10.59 6.99 -4.52
CA THR A 33 -10.53 7.96 -3.41
C THR A 33 -11.81 8.05 -2.58
N ALA A 34 -12.98 7.77 -3.19
CA ALA A 34 -14.29 7.78 -2.53
C ALA A 34 -14.79 6.37 -2.13
N ALA A 35 -14.01 5.31 -2.37
CA ALA A 35 -14.42 3.96 -1.99
C ALA A 35 -14.43 3.79 -0.46
N PRO A 36 -15.50 3.20 0.13
CA PRO A 36 -15.57 3.00 1.56
C PRO A 36 -14.60 1.91 2.01
N LEU A 37 -13.89 2.18 3.09
CA LEU A 37 -12.96 1.30 3.77
C LEU A 37 -13.42 1.14 5.23
N LEU A 38 -13.66 -0.09 5.67
CA LEU A 38 -14.06 -0.38 7.05
C LEU A 38 -12.83 -0.33 7.97
N ALA A 39 -12.86 0.58 8.93
CA ALA A 39 -11.80 0.70 9.94
C ALA A 39 -12.01 -0.27 11.12
N THR A 40 -10.96 -0.53 11.86
CA THR A 40 -10.96 -1.43 13.03
C THR A 40 -11.81 -0.93 14.19
N ASP A 41 -12.13 0.36 14.24
CA ASP A 41 -13.06 0.97 15.20
C ASP A 41 -14.53 0.88 14.78
N GLY A 42 -14.80 0.37 13.56
CA GLY A 42 -16.13 0.23 12.97
C GLY A 42 -16.56 1.42 12.10
N SER A 43 -15.76 2.47 12.01
CA SER A 43 -16.05 3.60 11.14
C SER A 43 -15.88 3.25 9.65
N GLN A 44 -16.61 3.96 8.78
CA GLN A 44 -16.43 3.91 7.33
C GLN A 44 -15.63 5.13 6.90
N LEU A 45 -14.45 4.91 6.35
CA LEU A 45 -13.53 5.94 5.91
C LEU A 45 -13.32 5.86 4.40
N THR A 46 -12.84 6.94 3.80
CA THR A 46 -12.42 6.98 2.39
C THR A 46 -11.04 7.61 2.32
N LEU A 47 -10.27 7.36 1.24
CA LEU A 47 -8.99 8.04 1.08
C LEU A 47 -9.16 9.56 1.06
N SER A 48 -10.22 10.05 0.42
CA SER A 48 -10.53 11.50 0.39
C SER A 48 -10.90 12.08 1.75
N SER A 49 -11.54 11.31 2.64
CA SER A 49 -11.86 11.80 4.00
C SER A 49 -10.66 11.77 4.94
N LEU A 50 -9.63 11.01 4.61
CA LEU A 50 -8.39 10.86 5.38
C LEU A 50 -7.29 11.82 4.92
N ALA A 51 -7.40 12.33 3.69
CA ALA A 51 -6.45 13.31 3.17
C ALA A 51 -6.51 14.62 3.97
N LYS A 52 -5.34 15.22 4.18
CA LYS A 52 -5.16 16.54 4.77
C LYS A 52 -4.61 17.53 3.75
N ASP A 53 -4.39 18.77 4.15
CA ASP A 53 -4.01 19.86 3.23
C ASP A 53 -2.73 19.57 2.44
N ASN A 54 -1.79 18.81 3.02
CA ASN A 54 -0.56 18.41 2.34
C ASN A 54 -0.60 16.98 1.74
N GLY A 55 -1.75 16.29 1.82
CA GLY A 55 -1.93 15.01 1.14
C GLY A 55 -2.24 13.82 2.06
N LEU A 56 -1.92 12.61 1.58
CA LEU A 56 -2.24 11.35 2.25
C LEU A 56 -1.12 10.32 2.10
N LEU A 57 -0.76 9.69 3.21
CA LEU A 57 0.11 8.53 3.28
C LEU A 57 -0.72 7.24 3.42
N VAL A 58 -0.56 6.32 2.48
CA VAL A 58 -1.16 4.99 2.49
C VAL A 58 -0.05 3.95 2.66
N ILE A 59 -0.13 3.12 3.69
CA ILE A 59 0.80 2.00 3.91
C ILE A 59 0.00 0.70 3.88
N PHE A 60 0.23 -0.13 2.87
CA PHE A 60 -0.27 -1.50 2.88
C PHE A 60 0.46 -2.30 3.96
N SER A 61 -0.29 -2.86 4.89
CA SER A 61 0.23 -3.57 6.06
C SER A 61 -0.52 -4.89 6.27
N CYS A 62 -0.10 -5.68 7.25
CA CYS A 62 -0.77 -6.93 7.64
C CYS A 62 -0.29 -7.36 9.03
N ASN A 63 -0.93 -8.39 9.60
CA ASN A 63 -0.66 -8.82 10.97
C ASN A 63 0.47 -9.85 11.12
N THR A 64 0.95 -10.47 10.03
CA THR A 64 1.83 -11.65 10.12
C THR A 64 3.10 -11.60 9.27
N CYS A 65 3.28 -10.57 8.43
CA CYS A 65 4.48 -10.46 7.62
C CYS A 65 5.70 -10.10 8.47
N PRO A 66 6.80 -10.86 8.45
CA PRO A 66 8.02 -10.51 9.20
C PRO A 66 8.61 -9.14 8.85
N PHE A 67 8.39 -8.64 7.64
CA PHE A 67 8.80 -7.29 7.27
C PHE A 67 7.91 -6.19 7.88
N VAL A 68 6.72 -6.57 8.36
CA VAL A 68 5.84 -5.68 9.14
C VAL A 68 6.13 -5.88 10.63
N VAL A 69 5.85 -7.08 11.16
CA VAL A 69 5.78 -7.34 12.61
C VAL A 69 7.11 -7.80 13.23
N GLY A 70 8.14 -7.99 12.39
CA GLY A 70 9.39 -8.60 12.83
C GLY A 70 9.30 -10.13 12.93
N ASN A 71 10.44 -10.76 13.26
CA ASN A 71 10.52 -12.22 13.52
C ASN A 71 11.27 -12.55 14.82
N GLY A 72 11.51 -11.54 15.65
CA GLY A 72 12.14 -11.65 16.96
C GLY A 72 13.66 -11.90 16.95
N THR A 73 14.27 -12.21 15.81
CA THR A 73 15.70 -12.56 15.75
C THR A 73 16.49 -11.79 14.71
N LYS A 74 16.03 -11.78 13.48
CA LYS A 74 16.76 -11.20 12.34
C LYS A 74 16.19 -9.87 11.86
N THR A 75 14.88 -9.69 11.99
CA THR A 75 14.13 -8.56 11.44
C THR A 75 13.26 -7.96 12.52
N GLU A 76 13.46 -6.68 12.82
CA GLU A 76 12.57 -5.92 13.72
C GLU A 76 11.21 -5.62 13.07
N GLY A 77 11.18 -5.56 11.74
CA GLY A 77 10.02 -5.10 10.98
C GLY A 77 9.87 -3.58 11.02
N TRP A 78 8.94 -3.08 10.20
CA TRP A 78 8.70 -1.64 10.15
C TRP A 78 7.54 -1.16 11.03
N GLU A 79 6.73 -2.06 11.58
CA GLU A 79 5.55 -1.72 12.38
C GLU A 79 5.87 -0.83 13.58
N GLY A 80 6.98 -1.09 14.27
CA GLY A 80 7.42 -0.27 15.41
C GLY A 80 7.73 1.21 15.05
N ARG A 81 7.80 1.53 13.76
CA ARG A 81 8.02 2.90 13.25
C ARG A 81 6.73 3.62 12.88
N TYR A 82 5.59 2.90 12.77
CA TYR A 82 4.33 3.46 12.26
C TYR A 82 3.83 4.64 13.08
N ASN A 83 3.89 4.56 14.41
CA ASN A 83 3.43 5.65 15.28
C ASN A 83 4.30 6.91 15.15
N GLY A 84 5.62 6.75 15.02
CA GLY A 84 6.52 7.89 14.76
C GLY A 84 6.29 8.51 13.38
N ILE A 85 5.99 7.69 12.37
CA ILE A 85 5.60 8.15 11.03
C ILE A 85 4.26 8.88 11.09
N ALA A 86 3.29 8.39 11.87
CA ALA A 86 1.99 9.03 12.06
C ALA A 86 2.12 10.40 12.74
N ASP A 87 2.95 10.51 13.79
CA ASP A 87 3.24 11.79 14.46
C ASP A 87 3.88 12.79 13.49
N MET A 88 4.81 12.33 12.66
CA MET A 88 5.42 13.15 11.63
C MET A 88 4.42 13.59 10.56
N ALA A 89 3.61 12.67 10.05
CA ALA A 89 2.58 12.97 9.06
C ALA A 89 1.60 14.01 9.61
N GLU A 90 1.14 13.85 10.87
CA GLU A 90 0.29 14.82 11.57
C GLU A 90 0.93 16.20 11.63
N SER A 91 2.21 16.28 12.03
CA SER A 91 2.94 17.55 12.13
C SER A 91 3.16 18.25 10.78
N LEU A 92 3.10 17.50 9.68
CA LEU A 92 3.24 17.99 8.31
C LEU A 92 1.89 18.19 7.62
N ASP A 93 0.78 18.06 8.35
CA ASP A 93 -0.58 18.11 7.81
C ASP A 93 -0.82 17.13 6.64
N ILE A 94 -0.29 15.93 6.79
CA ILE A 94 -0.47 14.78 5.89
C ILE A 94 -1.35 13.76 6.62
N GLY A 95 -2.43 13.30 5.99
CA GLY A 95 -3.22 12.20 6.51
C GLY A 95 -2.44 10.89 6.45
N MET A 96 -2.77 9.91 7.29
CA MET A 96 -2.15 8.58 7.23
C MET A 96 -3.20 7.48 7.41
N VAL A 97 -3.02 6.37 6.69
CA VAL A 97 -3.84 5.16 6.82
C VAL A 97 -3.02 3.90 6.63
N LEU A 98 -3.26 2.91 7.48
CA LEU A 98 -2.77 1.55 7.31
C LEU A 98 -3.85 0.70 6.64
N VAL A 99 -3.51 -0.08 5.61
CA VAL A 99 -4.46 -0.82 4.79
C VAL A 99 -4.12 -2.30 4.78
N ASN A 100 -5.05 -3.16 5.21
CA ASN A 100 -4.89 -4.61 5.12
C ASN A 100 -5.63 -5.16 3.89
N SER A 101 -4.85 -5.63 2.92
CA SER A 101 -5.34 -6.18 1.65
C SER A 101 -5.17 -7.70 1.55
N ASN A 102 -4.88 -8.40 2.65
CA ASN A 102 -4.68 -9.85 2.68
C ASN A 102 -6.01 -10.62 2.68
N GLN A 103 -6.77 -10.52 1.58
CA GLN A 103 -8.10 -11.13 1.48
C GLN A 103 -8.07 -12.64 1.74
N ALA A 104 -7.06 -13.38 1.27
CA ALA A 104 -6.94 -14.82 1.50
C ALA A 104 -6.63 -15.21 2.97
N LYS A 105 -6.43 -14.22 3.85
CA LYS A 105 -6.23 -14.40 5.30
C LYS A 105 -7.34 -13.76 6.13
N ARG A 106 -8.43 -13.31 5.47
CA ARG A 106 -9.50 -12.55 6.11
C ARG A 106 -10.30 -13.36 7.13
N ASP A 107 -10.35 -14.67 6.98
CA ASP A 107 -11.00 -15.60 7.94
C ASP A 107 -10.07 -16.06 9.07
N GLY A 108 -8.84 -15.53 9.14
CA GLY A 108 -7.81 -15.91 10.12
C GLY A 108 -7.02 -14.71 10.61
N ASP A 109 -5.70 -14.78 10.47
CA ASP A 109 -4.73 -13.82 11.04
C ASP A 109 -4.96 -12.36 10.66
N ASP A 110 -5.56 -12.08 9.51
CA ASP A 110 -5.88 -10.74 9.01
C ASP A 110 -7.40 -10.45 9.07
N SER A 111 -8.16 -11.16 9.92
CA SER A 111 -9.58 -10.88 10.17
C SER A 111 -9.76 -9.54 10.88
N LEU A 112 -10.95 -8.95 10.75
CA LEU A 112 -11.24 -7.66 11.41
C LEU A 112 -11.03 -7.69 12.94
N PRO A 113 -11.43 -8.77 13.68
CA PRO A 113 -11.11 -8.89 15.10
C PRO A 113 -9.60 -8.91 15.38
N GLU A 114 -8.80 -9.66 14.60
CA GLU A 114 -7.35 -9.72 14.77
C GLU A 114 -6.68 -8.40 14.40
N MET A 115 -7.15 -7.71 13.36
CA MET A 115 -6.71 -6.36 13.01
C MET A 115 -7.01 -5.37 14.14
N LYS A 116 -8.22 -5.43 14.73
CA LYS A 116 -8.61 -4.59 15.87
C LYS A 116 -7.70 -4.85 17.07
N LYS A 117 -7.49 -6.12 17.40
CA LYS A 117 -6.58 -6.53 18.47
C LYS A 117 -5.18 -5.97 18.21
N ARG A 118 -4.64 -6.14 17.00
CA ARG A 118 -3.31 -5.63 16.62
C ARG A 118 -3.21 -4.13 16.74
N ALA A 119 -4.20 -3.39 16.25
CA ALA A 119 -4.24 -1.93 16.34
C ALA A 119 -4.22 -1.44 17.79
N MET A 120 -4.92 -2.16 18.69
CA MET A 120 -4.93 -1.87 20.14
C MET A 120 -3.59 -2.21 20.79
N ASP A 121 -3.04 -3.40 20.54
CA ASP A 121 -1.78 -3.88 21.14
C ASP A 121 -0.59 -2.98 20.75
N MET A 122 -0.61 -2.44 19.52
CA MET A 122 0.43 -1.57 18.98
C MET A 122 0.12 -0.08 19.13
N GLU A 123 -1.03 0.25 19.73
CA GLU A 123 -1.50 1.62 19.94
C GLU A 123 -1.44 2.47 18.66
N TYR A 124 -1.92 1.92 17.52
CA TYR A 124 -1.84 2.61 16.24
C TYR A 124 -2.52 3.98 16.28
N LYS A 125 -1.75 5.03 15.94
CA LYS A 125 -2.24 6.40 15.82
C LYS A 125 -2.97 6.66 14.50
N ALA A 126 -2.62 5.90 13.45
CA ALA A 126 -3.30 5.97 12.18
C ALA A 126 -4.45 4.94 12.11
N PRO A 127 -5.58 5.24 11.42
CA PRO A 127 -6.61 4.26 11.15
C PRO A 127 -6.04 3.01 10.46
N TYR A 128 -6.52 1.82 10.88
CA TYR A 128 -6.23 0.55 10.23
C TYR A 128 -7.49 0.02 9.57
N VAL A 129 -7.48 -0.11 8.26
CA VAL A 129 -8.68 -0.38 7.46
C VAL A 129 -8.57 -1.67 6.66
N VAL A 130 -9.73 -2.26 6.36
CA VAL A 130 -9.88 -3.44 5.50
C VAL A 130 -9.99 -2.99 4.04
N ASP A 131 -9.14 -3.53 3.18
CA ASP A 131 -9.30 -3.48 1.72
C ASP A 131 -9.96 -4.79 1.25
N ASP A 132 -11.29 -4.78 1.19
CA ASP A 132 -12.10 -5.92 0.81
C ASP A 132 -11.82 -6.37 -0.65
N GLY A 133 -11.53 -7.66 -0.82
CA GLY A 133 -11.18 -8.23 -2.13
C GLY A 133 -9.85 -7.71 -2.68
N SER A 134 -9.00 -7.09 -1.85
CA SER A 134 -7.73 -6.44 -2.28
C SER A 134 -7.95 -5.43 -3.42
N LYS A 135 -9.10 -4.75 -3.46
CA LYS A 135 -9.50 -3.85 -4.55
C LYS A 135 -8.59 -2.63 -4.66
N LEU A 136 -8.29 -1.99 -3.52
CA LEU A 136 -7.39 -0.83 -3.48
C LEU A 136 -5.96 -1.22 -3.82
N ALA A 137 -5.48 -2.35 -3.26
CA ALA A 137 -4.15 -2.88 -3.62
C ALA A 137 -4.04 -3.19 -5.12
N ASN A 138 -5.11 -3.73 -5.72
CA ASN A 138 -5.13 -3.99 -7.15
C ASN A 138 -5.14 -2.71 -7.98
N ALA A 139 -5.92 -1.71 -7.58
CA ALA A 139 -6.02 -0.43 -8.28
C ALA A 139 -4.71 0.38 -8.23
N LEU A 140 -3.98 0.32 -7.11
CA LEU A 140 -2.67 0.97 -6.96
C LEU A 140 -1.50 0.12 -7.49
N GLY A 141 -1.74 -1.15 -7.81
CA GLY A 141 -0.69 -2.09 -8.19
C GLY A 141 0.21 -2.49 -7.02
N ALA A 142 -0.23 -2.35 -5.77
CA ALA A 142 0.53 -2.73 -4.59
C ALA A 142 0.77 -4.24 -4.57
N ARG A 143 1.99 -4.67 -4.24
CA ARG A 143 2.41 -6.08 -4.35
C ARG A 143 2.80 -6.71 -3.02
N THR A 144 3.29 -5.90 -2.08
CA THR A 144 3.89 -6.39 -0.83
C THR A 144 3.29 -5.71 0.40
N THR A 145 3.56 -6.28 1.56
CA THR A 145 3.41 -5.64 2.86
C THR A 145 4.75 -5.63 3.60
N PRO A 146 5.25 -4.43 4.04
CA PRO A 146 4.64 -3.14 3.73
C PRO A 146 4.87 -2.69 2.27
N HIS A 147 4.05 -1.76 1.79
CA HIS A 147 4.23 -1.00 0.56
C HIS A 147 3.66 0.39 0.77
N VAL A 148 4.44 1.40 0.51
CA VAL A 148 4.12 2.80 0.78
C VAL A 148 3.68 3.53 -0.48
N TYR A 149 2.63 4.34 -0.37
CA TYR A 149 2.15 5.29 -1.37
C TYR A 149 1.89 6.62 -0.68
N LEU A 150 2.59 7.68 -1.08
CA LEU A 150 2.40 9.04 -0.58
C LEU A 150 1.80 9.90 -1.70
N PHE A 151 0.64 10.45 -1.45
CA PHE A 151 -0.08 11.34 -2.37
C PHE A 151 0.03 12.78 -1.91
N ASN A 152 0.18 13.71 -2.85
CA ASN A 152 0.19 15.15 -2.60
C ASN A 152 -1.23 15.69 -2.31
N SER A 153 -1.37 17.00 -2.10
CA SER A 153 -2.64 17.70 -1.87
C SER A 153 -3.66 17.53 -3.01
N GLY A 154 -3.21 17.30 -4.23
CA GLY A 154 -4.04 16.99 -5.39
C GLY A 154 -4.39 15.50 -5.50
N MET A 155 -4.02 14.67 -4.52
CA MET A 155 -4.13 13.21 -4.55
C MET A 155 -3.39 12.57 -5.73
N GLU A 156 -2.31 13.18 -6.20
CA GLU A 156 -1.39 12.61 -7.18
C GLU A 156 -0.23 11.90 -6.47
N LEU A 157 0.23 10.77 -7.00
CA LEU A 157 1.30 9.98 -6.40
C LEU A 157 2.63 10.71 -6.43
N ALA A 158 3.16 11.06 -5.25
CA ALA A 158 4.41 11.78 -5.07
C ALA A 158 5.60 10.86 -4.70
N TYR A 159 5.33 9.76 -3.97
CA TYR A 159 6.34 8.76 -3.59
C TYR A 159 5.71 7.37 -3.49
N ARG A 160 6.48 6.35 -3.87
CA ARG A 160 6.15 4.94 -3.59
C ARG A 160 7.37 4.10 -3.27
N GLY A 161 7.20 3.06 -2.46
CA GLY A 161 8.27 2.10 -2.16
C GLY A 161 8.35 1.66 -0.71
N SER A 162 9.55 1.70 -0.13
CA SER A 162 9.85 1.33 1.25
C SER A 162 9.77 2.51 2.21
N ILE A 163 9.71 2.23 3.50
CA ILE A 163 9.78 3.23 4.57
C ILE A 163 11.19 3.83 4.67
N ASP A 164 12.18 2.95 4.72
CA ASP A 164 13.60 3.29 4.79
C ASP A 164 14.46 2.15 4.19
N ASP A 165 15.78 2.21 4.35
CA ASP A 165 16.73 1.24 3.78
C ASP A 165 17.01 0.04 4.68
N ASN A 166 16.44 -0.03 5.92
CA ASN A 166 16.79 -1.09 6.87
C ASN A 166 15.60 -1.62 7.69
N VAL A 167 14.95 -2.66 7.19
CA VAL A 167 13.87 -3.37 7.89
C VAL A 167 14.36 -4.16 9.10
N ASN A 168 15.65 -4.53 9.12
CA ASN A 168 16.17 -5.42 10.13
C ASN A 168 16.47 -4.70 11.44
N ARG A 169 16.97 -3.46 11.37
CA ARG A 169 17.39 -2.68 12.56
C ARG A 169 17.09 -1.21 12.38
N ALA A 170 16.18 -0.68 13.17
CA ALA A 170 15.81 0.74 13.15
C ALA A 170 16.99 1.66 13.48
N GLY A 171 17.87 1.23 14.40
CA GLY A 171 19.07 2.01 14.79
C GLY A 171 20.17 2.05 13.73
N GLU A 172 20.09 1.25 12.68
CA GLU A 172 21.07 1.19 11.59
C GLU A 172 20.57 1.79 10.28
N VAL A 173 19.40 2.47 10.29
CA VAL A 173 18.85 3.17 9.13
C VAL A 173 19.78 4.31 8.71
N LYS A 174 20.14 4.33 7.44
CA LYS A 174 20.97 5.37 6.80
C LYS A 174 20.14 6.30 5.94
N GLU A 175 19.16 5.74 5.20
CA GLU A 175 18.31 6.47 4.27
C GLU A 175 16.85 6.39 4.71
N ARG A 176 16.30 7.52 5.18
CA ARG A 176 14.91 7.65 5.62
C ARG A 176 14.02 8.12 4.49
N TYR A 177 13.83 7.27 3.49
CA TYR A 177 13.16 7.62 2.22
C TYR A 177 11.81 8.28 2.41
N LEU A 178 10.92 7.69 3.21
CA LEU A 178 9.56 8.19 3.42
C LEU A 178 9.56 9.51 4.19
N GLU A 179 10.32 9.62 5.28
CA GLU A 179 10.40 10.84 6.08
C GLU A 179 10.90 12.02 5.24
N LEU A 180 11.94 11.79 4.41
CA LEU A 180 12.46 12.79 3.47
C LEU A 180 11.42 13.15 2.39
N ALA A 181 10.67 12.16 1.88
CA ALA A 181 9.63 12.40 0.89
C ALA A 181 8.50 13.27 1.47
N MET A 182 7.99 12.94 2.66
CA MET A 182 6.95 13.71 3.35
C MET A 182 7.40 15.14 3.61
N THR A 183 8.60 15.34 4.19
CA THR A 183 9.15 16.67 4.47
C THR A 183 9.24 17.51 3.21
N ARG A 184 9.84 16.96 2.14
CA ARG A 184 10.01 17.70 0.89
C ARG A 184 8.69 18.03 0.22
N MET A 185 7.72 17.09 0.26
CA MET A 185 6.39 17.31 -0.30
C MET A 185 5.66 18.44 0.45
N ALA A 186 5.65 18.42 1.78
CA ALA A 186 5.03 19.46 2.60
C ALA A 186 5.70 20.85 2.43
N GLU A 187 7.00 20.89 2.13
CA GLU A 187 7.73 22.11 1.79
C GLU A 187 7.55 22.56 0.34
N GLY A 188 6.76 21.87 -0.48
CA GLY A 188 6.60 22.17 -1.92
C GLY A 188 7.87 21.92 -2.74
N LYS A 189 8.82 21.14 -2.23
CA LYS A 189 10.11 20.84 -2.86
C LYS A 189 10.07 19.51 -3.60
N LYS A 190 10.84 19.41 -4.69
CA LYS A 190 10.98 18.16 -5.45
C LYS A 190 11.52 17.03 -4.55
N ILE A 191 10.83 15.89 -4.51
CA ILE A 191 11.31 14.67 -3.87
C ILE A 191 12.46 14.11 -4.72
N LYS A 192 13.66 13.99 -4.11
CA LYS A 192 14.86 13.52 -4.85
C LYS A 192 14.77 12.03 -5.18
N THR A 193 14.34 11.20 -4.22
CA THR A 193 14.13 9.76 -4.36
C THR A 193 12.64 9.51 -4.24
N ALA A 194 11.91 9.69 -5.34
CA ALA A 194 10.45 9.54 -5.36
C ALA A 194 9.99 8.07 -5.49
N GLU A 195 10.89 7.18 -5.82
CA GLU A 195 10.61 5.74 -5.96
C GLU A 195 11.74 4.91 -5.36
N THR A 196 11.37 3.90 -4.58
CA THR A 196 12.28 2.89 -4.05
C THR A 196 11.68 1.50 -4.23
N LYS A 197 12.51 0.45 -4.13
CA LYS A 197 12.01 -0.92 -4.18
C LYS A 197 11.20 -1.22 -2.92
N ALA A 198 9.93 -1.59 -3.08
CA ALA A 198 9.15 -2.14 -1.98
C ALA A 198 9.71 -3.51 -1.57
N VAL A 199 10.01 -3.66 -0.28
CA VAL A 199 10.53 -4.88 0.33
C VAL A 199 9.50 -5.43 1.30
N GLY A 200 9.07 -6.69 1.12
CA GLY A 200 8.02 -7.26 1.96
C GLY A 200 7.53 -8.61 1.48
N CYS A 201 6.58 -9.18 2.21
CA CYS A 201 5.85 -10.36 1.79
C CYS A 201 4.79 -9.99 0.75
N SER A 202 4.54 -10.87 -0.21
CA SER A 202 3.43 -10.64 -1.18
C SER A 202 2.09 -10.51 -0.47
N ILE A 203 1.26 -9.55 -0.90
CA ILE A 203 -0.15 -9.43 -0.47
C ILE A 203 -0.87 -10.74 -0.79
N LYS A 204 -1.60 -11.29 0.19
CA LYS A 204 -2.30 -12.57 0.10
C LYS A 204 -3.69 -12.38 -0.51
N ARG A 205 -3.73 -12.31 -1.82
CA ARG A 205 -4.96 -12.21 -2.61
C ARG A 205 -5.66 -13.56 -2.70
N GLU A 206 -6.97 -13.56 -2.84
CA GLU A 206 -7.69 -14.76 -3.23
C GLU A 206 -7.27 -15.22 -4.62
N LYS A 207 -7.19 -16.54 -4.81
CA LYS A 207 -7.02 -17.11 -6.15
C LYS A 207 -8.33 -16.89 -6.93
N LYS A 208 -8.24 -16.29 -8.10
CA LYS A 208 -9.39 -16.33 -9.04
C LYS A 208 -9.70 -17.79 -9.32
N GLN A 209 -10.92 -18.22 -8.99
CA GLN A 209 -11.45 -19.52 -9.42
C GLN A 209 -11.61 -19.54 -10.93
#